data_aa4efe5f998c4b139e2c94db2e0d30ec
#
_entry.id   aa4efe5f998c4b139e2c94db2e0d30ec
#
_cell.length_a   1.000
_cell.length_b   1.000
_cell.length_c   1.000
_cell.angle_alpha   90.00
_cell.angle_beta   90.00
_cell.angle_gamma   90.00
#
_symmetry.space_group_name_H-M   'P 1'
#
loop_
_entity.id
_entity.type
_entity.pdbx_description
1 polymer ?
#
loop_
_entity_poly.entity_id
_entity_poly.type
_entity_poly.pdbx_seq_one_letter_code
_entity_poly.pdbx_strand_id
1 'polypeptide(L)'
;MFRHEPHLVDLESGTIDLPEFERRVAATLSVAPDGLAKRLMADVAPDDEMRQAVKRYHDAGIKTALVSNSWNEDDYDVDLHAMFDVVVLSQTVKIRKPAPEIFELALQRLQLPAPACVFVDDLGGNLKAAQQLGLTTIKHERAETTVRALDRLLLDRAS
;
A
#
# COMPACT_ATOMS: atom_id res chain seq x y z
N MET A 1 14.97 3.03 6.58
CA MET A 1 15.66 4.24 7.03
C MET A 1 15.04 5.54 6.50
N PHE A 2 14.36 5.57 5.34
CA PHE A 2 13.79 6.79 4.73
C PHE A 2 12.35 7.14 5.12
N ARG A 3 11.65 6.37 5.97
CA ARG A 3 10.20 6.45 6.22
C ARG A 3 9.72 7.70 6.97
N HIS A 4 10.61 8.50 7.55
CA HIS A 4 10.30 9.78 8.21
C HIS A 4 10.99 10.96 7.53
N GLU A 5 11.46 10.79 6.33
CA GLU A 5 12.07 11.82 5.53
C GLU A 5 10.96 12.81 5.11
N PRO A 6 11.04 14.10 5.51
CA PRO A 6 9.97 15.07 5.27
C PRO A 6 9.58 15.18 3.80
N HIS A 7 10.55 15.10 2.91
CA HIS A 7 10.31 15.20 1.46
C HIS A 7 9.55 14.01 0.90
N LEU A 8 9.69 12.81 1.51
CA LEU A 8 8.89 11.65 1.12
C LEU A 8 7.41 11.83 1.51
N VAL A 9 7.15 12.40 2.67
CA VAL A 9 5.79 12.74 3.10
C VAL A 9 5.15 13.74 2.14
N ASP A 10 5.89 14.77 1.74
CA ASP A 10 5.44 15.79 0.78
C ASP A 10 5.12 15.15 -0.59
N LEU A 11 5.97 14.24 -1.07
CA LEU A 11 5.75 13.51 -2.32
C LEU A 11 4.50 12.61 -2.24
N GLU A 12 4.40 11.78 -1.21
CA GLU A 12 3.28 10.85 -1.02
C GLU A 12 1.93 11.54 -0.80
N SER A 13 1.93 12.77 -0.26
CA SER A 13 0.74 13.61 -0.14
C SER A 13 0.46 14.44 -1.39
N GLY A 14 1.37 14.39 -2.37
CA GLY A 14 1.27 15.18 -3.60
C GLY A 14 1.45 16.69 -3.40
N THR A 15 2.12 17.09 -2.31
CA THR A 15 2.50 18.49 -2.04
C THR A 15 3.64 18.93 -2.96
N ILE A 16 4.53 18.02 -3.32
CA ILE A 16 5.58 18.18 -4.31
C ILE A 16 5.48 17.07 -5.36
N ASP A 17 6.04 17.31 -6.53
CA ASP A 17 6.18 16.32 -7.59
C ASP A 17 7.49 15.52 -7.46
N LEU A 18 7.62 14.47 -8.27
CA LEU A 18 8.81 13.61 -8.26
C LEU A 18 10.10 14.35 -8.60
N PRO A 19 10.17 15.24 -9.63
CA PRO A 19 11.35 16.03 -9.90
C PRO A 19 11.79 16.94 -8.74
N GLU A 20 10.85 17.56 -8.03
CA GLU A 20 11.13 18.38 -6.85
C GLU A 20 11.67 17.52 -5.69
N PHE A 21 11.05 16.35 -5.45
CA PHE A 21 11.55 15.39 -4.47
C PHE A 21 12.99 14.98 -4.77
N GLU A 22 13.27 14.56 -6.01
CA GLU A 22 14.61 14.15 -6.43
C GLU A 22 15.64 15.26 -6.23
N ARG A 23 15.30 16.51 -6.57
CA ARG A 23 16.19 17.67 -6.34
C ARG A 23 16.49 17.88 -4.86
N ARG A 24 15.48 17.83 -3.98
CA ARG A 24 15.66 18.05 -2.52
C ARG A 24 16.48 16.96 -1.89
N VAL A 25 16.16 15.70 -2.17
CA VAL A 25 16.91 14.56 -1.62
C VAL A 25 18.34 14.50 -2.18
N ALA A 26 18.51 14.76 -3.47
CA ALA A 26 19.83 14.81 -4.10
C ALA A 26 20.74 15.87 -3.48
N ALA A 27 20.18 17.05 -3.16
CA ALA A 27 20.92 18.11 -2.46
C ALA A 27 21.39 17.66 -1.06
N THR A 28 20.52 16.95 -0.32
CA THR A 28 20.86 16.43 1.01
C THR A 28 21.94 15.34 0.94
N LEU A 29 21.88 14.47 -0.09
CA LEU A 29 22.81 13.37 -0.26
C LEU A 29 24.07 13.73 -1.07
N SER A 30 24.14 14.94 -1.63
CA SER A 30 25.22 15.40 -2.51
C SER A 30 25.42 14.48 -3.73
N VAL A 31 24.31 14.08 -4.38
CA VAL A 31 24.31 13.22 -5.58
C VAL A 31 23.55 13.87 -6.73
N ALA A 32 23.64 13.29 -7.92
CA ALA A 32 22.82 13.75 -9.06
C ALA A 32 21.33 13.45 -8.84
N PRO A 33 20.40 14.40 -9.15
CA PRO A 33 18.98 14.21 -8.94
C PRO A 33 18.32 13.25 -9.93
N ASP A 34 18.76 13.20 -11.17
CA ASP A 34 18.09 12.49 -12.26
C ASP A 34 17.91 10.99 -11.96
N GLY A 35 16.66 10.54 -11.89
CA GLY A 35 16.30 9.16 -11.63
C GLY A 35 16.70 8.67 -10.22
N LEU A 36 16.87 9.57 -9.26
CA LEU A 36 17.29 9.23 -7.90
C LEU A 36 16.28 8.32 -7.21
N ALA A 37 14.98 8.58 -7.36
CA ALA A 37 13.94 7.74 -6.77
C ALA A 37 14.04 6.29 -7.27
N LYS A 38 14.22 6.09 -8.58
CA LYS A 38 14.42 4.76 -9.16
C LYS A 38 15.68 4.06 -8.61
N ARG A 39 16.78 4.81 -8.43
CA ARG A 39 18.00 4.25 -7.83
C ARG A 39 17.82 3.86 -6.37
N LEU A 40 17.07 4.65 -5.60
CA LEU A 40 16.78 4.36 -4.19
C LEU A 40 15.85 3.15 -4.02
N MET A 41 15.01 2.85 -5.02
CA MET A 41 14.08 1.73 -5.03
C MET A 41 14.61 0.49 -5.76
N ALA A 42 15.82 0.56 -6.35
CA ALA A 42 16.36 -0.52 -7.20
C ALA A 42 16.48 -1.88 -6.50
N ASP A 43 16.67 -1.88 -5.18
CA ASP A 43 16.80 -3.10 -4.36
C ASP A 43 15.46 -3.58 -3.76
N VAL A 44 14.36 -2.88 -4.03
CA VAL A 44 13.04 -3.27 -3.55
C VAL A 44 12.44 -4.27 -4.52
N ALA A 45 12.56 -5.56 -4.18
CA ALA A 45 11.94 -6.62 -4.95
C ALA A 45 10.44 -6.77 -4.59
N PRO A 46 9.57 -7.04 -5.58
CA PRO A 46 8.19 -7.41 -5.32
C PRO A 46 8.10 -8.70 -4.50
N ASP A 47 7.13 -8.79 -3.59
CA ASP A 47 6.80 -10.03 -2.91
C ASP A 47 5.87 -10.87 -3.78
N ASP A 48 6.45 -11.76 -4.57
CA ASP A 48 5.71 -12.58 -5.55
C ASP A 48 4.74 -13.55 -4.87
N GLU A 49 5.04 -14.06 -3.67
CA GLU A 49 4.14 -14.93 -2.94
C GLU A 49 2.89 -14.17 -2.50
N MET A 50 3.04 -12.94 -1.99
CA MET A 50 1.90 -12.08 -1.68
C MET A 50 1.11 -11.70 -2.92
N ARG A 51 1.77 -11.39 -4.04
CA ARG A 51 1.10 -11.06 -5.31
C ARG A 51 0.24 -12.23 -5.81
N GLN A 52 0.79 -13.44 -5.78
CA GLN A 52 0.06 -14.66 -6.17
C GLN A 52 -1.12 -14.93 -5.23
N ALA A 53 -0.96 -14.71 -3.92
CA ALA A 53 -2.04 -14.87 -2.95
C ALA A 53 -3.17 -13.88 -3.20
N VAL A 54 -2.87 -12.59 -3.40
CA VAL A 54 -3.88 -11.56 -3.72
C VAL A 54 -4.63 -11.92 -5.00
N LYS A 55 -3.91 -12.30 -6.07
CA LYS A 55 -4.54 -12.73 -7.30
C LYS A 55 -5.47 -13.92 -7.09
N ARG A 56 -5.04 -14.93 -6.33
CA ARG A 56 -5.86 -16.11 -6.00
C ARG A 56 -7.16 -15.72 -5.27
N TYR A 57 -7.10 -14.78 -4.31
CA TYR A 57 -8.28 -14.29 -3.61
C TYR A 57 -9.22 -13.52 -4.55
N HIS A 58 -8.68 -12.66 -5.37
CA HIS A 58 -9.45 -11.94 -6.39
C HIS A 58 -10.15 -12.90 -7.36
N ASP A 59 -9.43 -13.88 -7.91
CA ASP A 59 -9.97 -14.90 -8.82
C ASP A 59 -11.05 -15.79 -8.15
N ALA A 60 -10.98 -15.93 -6.82
CA ALA A 60 -12.00 -16.62 -6.00
C ALA A 60 -13.22 -15.74 -5.68
N GLY A 61 -13.28 -14.52 -6.19
CA GLY A 61 -14.39 -13.59 -5.98
C GLY A 61 -14.34 -12.83 -4.66
N ILE A 62 -13.23 -12.88 -3.94
CA ILE A 62 -13.01 -12.05 -2.75
C ILE A 62 -12.60 -10.66 -3.23
N LYS A 63 -13.32 -9.63 -2.80
CA LYS A 63 -13.00 -8.25 -3.15
C LYS A 63 -11.64 -7.85 -2.59
N THR A 64 -10.79 -7.30 -3.46
CA THR A 64 -9.43 -6.91 -3.13
C THR A 64 -9.20 -5.42 -3.34
N ALA A 65 -8.41 -4.80 -2.47
CA ALA A 65 -8.05 -3.39 -2.60
C ALA A 65 -6.57 -3.16 -2.32
N LEU A 66 -5.96 -2.28 -3.11
CA LEU A 66 -4.64 -1.70 -2.85
C LEU A 66 -4.82 -0.32 -2.21
N VAL A 67 -4.25 -0.11 -1.02
CA VAL A 67 -4.14 1.20 -0.38
C VAL A 67 -2.67 1.50 -0.16
N SER A 68 -2.09 2.36 -0.98
CA SER A 68 -0.65 2.60 -1.01
C SER A 68 -0.28 4.06 -0.82
N ASN A 69 0.75 4.30 0.01
CA ASN A 69 1.47 5.56 0.01
C ASN A 69 2.48 5.51 -1.13
N SER A 70 2.04 5.88 -2.33
CA SER A 70 2.85 5.86 -3.53
C SER A 70 2.58 7.11 -4.37
N TRP A 71 3.49 7.39 -5.27
CA TRP A 71 3.44 8.59 -6.10
C TRP A 71 2.89 8.35 -7.50
N ASN A 72 2.88 7.11 -8.03
CA ASN A 72 2.35 6.82 -9.36
C ASN A 72 1.93 5.35 -9.51
N GLU A 73 0.94 5.07 -10.37
CA GLU A 73 0.57 3.70 -10.78
C GLU A 73 1.67 3.04 -11.62
N ASP A 74 2.38 3.82 -12.43
CA ASP A 74 3.48 3.34 -13.28
C ASP A 74 4.68 2.80 -12.47
N ASP A 75 4.72 3.03 -11.15
CA ASP A 75 5.75 2.48 -10.26
C ASP A 75 5.56 0.98 -10.01
N TYR A 76 4.38 0.43 -10.35
CA TYR A 76 4.08 -0.98 -10.24
C TYR A 76 4.29 -1.68 -11.59
N ASP A 77 5.17 -2.68 -11.61
CA ASP A 77 5.45 -3.50 -12.80
C ASP A 77 4.36 -4.56 -13.04
N VAL A 78 3.10 -4.20 -12.81
CA VAL A 78 1.93 -5.06 -12.98
C VAL A 78 0.68 -4.24 -13.26
N ASP A 79 -0.27 -4.84 -13.96
CA ASP A 79 -1.62 -4.31 -14.07
C ASP A 79 -2.34 -4.45 -12.71
N LEU A 80 -2.42 -3.35 -11.97
CA LEU A 80 -3.08 -3.31 -10.66
C LEU A 80 -4.57 -3.65 -10.77
N HIS A 81 -5.23 -3.27 -11.84
CA HIS A 81 -6.66 -3.53 -12.05
C HIS A 81 -6.98 -4.99 -12.39
N ALA A 82 -5.97 -5.77 -12.80
CA ALA A 82 -6.10 -7.22 -12.92
C ALA A 82 -6.04 -7.97 -11.59
N MET A 83 -5.66 -7.29 -10.50
CA MET A 83 -5.46 -7.88 -9.17
C MET A 83 -6.37 -7.27 -8.11
N PHE A 84 -6.80 -6.03 -8.30
CA PHE A 84 -7.54 -5.27 -7.30
C PHE A 84 -8.82 -4.67 -7.88
N ASP A 85 -9.93 -4.88 -7.20
CA ASP A 85 -11.20 -4.21 -7.50
C ASP A 85 -11.14 -2.70 -7.21
N VAL A 86 -10.29 -2.33 -6.25
CA VAL A 86 -10.11 -0.93 -5.81
C VAL A 86 -8.63 -0.61 -5.67
N VAL A 87 -8.20 0.48 -6.29
CA VAL A 87 -6.86 1.04 -6.14
C VAL A 87 -6.96 2.46 -5.55
N VAL A 88 -6.28 2.67 -4.43
CA VAL A 88 -6.20 3.97 -3.74
C VAL A 88 -4.73 4.33 -3.53
N LEU A 89 -4.24 5.27 -4.31
CA LEU A 89 -2.88 5.80 -4.22
C LEU A 89 -2.89 7.17 -3.56
N SER A 90 -2.05 7.38 -2.56
CA SER A 90 -2.03 8.58 -1.74
C SER A 90 -1.85 9.86 -2.55
N GLN A 91 -0.96 9.86 -3.54
CA GLN A 91 -0.74 11.02 -4.39
C GLN A 91 -1.99 11.40 -5.22
N THR A 92 -2.74 10.41 -5.68
CA THR A 92 -3.96 10.65 -6.48
C THR A 92 -5.08 11.24 -5.62
N VAL A 93 -5.26 10.69 -4.40
CA VAL A 93 -6.35 11.11 -3.51
C VAL A 93 -5.95 12.22 -2.54
N LYS A 94 -4.67 12.61 -2.50
CA LYS A 94 -4.08 13.61 -1.60
C LYS A 94 -4.26 13.32 -0.11
N ILE A 95 -4.43 12.05 0.21
CA ILE A 95 -4.56 11.53 1.57
C ILE A 95 -3.62 10.32 1.67
N ARG A 96 -2.86 10.23 2.76
CA ARG A 96 -1.90 9.13 2.97
C ARG A 96 -2.16 8.36 4.26
N LYS A 97 -1.81 7.07 4.28
CA LYS A 97 -1.76 6.32 5.54
C LYS A 97 -0.76 6.99 6.51
N PRO A 98 -1.06 7.10 7.81
CA PRO A 98 -2.15 6.45 8.54
C PRO A 98 -3.43 7.29 8.71
N ALA A 99 -3.67 8.34 7.91
CA ALA A 99 -4.92 9.11 8.00
C ALA A 99 -6.15 8.21 7.81
N PRO A 100 -7.16 8.25 8.71
CA PRO A 100 -8.32 7.36 8.63
C PRO A 100 -9.11 7.50 7.32
N GLU A 101 -9.14 8.68 6.75
CA GLU A 101 -9.90 9.01 5.55
C GLU A 101 -9.49 8.16 4.33
N ILE A 102 -8.22 7.72 4.23
CA ILE A 102 -7.79 6.87 3.11
C ILE A 102 -8.38 5.45 3.20
N PHE A 103 -8.54 4.94 4.43
CA PHE A 103 -9.17 3.64 4.68
C PHE A 103 -10.69 3.73 4.45
N GLU A 104 -11.32 4.79 4.93
CA GLU A 104 -12.75 5.04 4.71
C GLU A 104 -13.07 5.13 3.21
N LEU A 105 -12.22 5.82 2.43
CA LEU A 105 -12.35 5.89 0.97
C LEU A 105 -12.25 4.51 0.32
N ALA A 106 -11.30 3.68 0.75
CA ALA A 106 -11.15 2.32 0.23
C ALA A 106 -12.39 1.47 0.57
N LEU A 107 -12.89 1.52 1.80
CA LEU A 107 -14.11 0.82 2.23
C LEU A 107 -15.34 1.27 1.44
N GLN A 108 -15.50 2.58 1.24
CA GLN A 108 -16.58 3.14 0.44
C GLN A 108 -16.56 2.62 -1.00
N ARG A 109 -15.36 2.60 -1.63
CA ARG A 109 -15.21 2.10 -3.01
C ARG A 109 -15.42 0.59 -3.10
N LEU A 110 -14.99 -0.19 -2.10
CA LEU A 110 -15.26 -1.63 -1.99
C LEU A 110 -16.76 -1.92 -1.73
N GLN A 111 -17.49 -0.95 -1.20
CA GLN A 111 -18.87 -1.14 -0.72
C GLN A 111 -18.97 -2.23 0.36
N LEU A 112 -18.00 -2.26 1.27
CA LEU A 112 -17.94 -3.21 2.37
C LEU A 112 -17.78 -2.47 3.72
N PRO A 113 -18.40 -2.98 4.80
CA PRO A 113 -18.18 -2.45 6.14
C PRO A 113 -16.80 -2.89 6.67
N ALA A 114 -16.18 -2.05 7.50
CA ALA A 114 -14.86 -2.32 8.05
C ALA A 114 -14.70 -3.70 8.72
N PRO A 115 -15.68 -4.22 9.52
CA PRO A 115 -15.55 -5.53 10.14
C PRO A 115 -15.54 -6.72 9.16
N ALA A 116 -15.95 -6.50 7.90
CA ALA A 116 -15.89 -7.51 6.85
C ALA A 116 -14.55 -7.51 6.10
N CYS A 117 -13.64 -6.59 6.44
CA CYS A 117 -12.38 -6.40 5.73
C CYS A 117 -11.17 -6.75 6.60
N VAL A 118 -10.13 -7.25 5.94
CA VAL A 118 -8.80 -7.49 6.53
C VAL A 118 -7.81 -6.54 5.88
N PHE A 119 -7.04 -5.81 6.68
CA PHE A 119 -5.98 -4.93 6.23
C PHE A 119 -4.62 -5.51 6.59
N VAL A 120 -3.73 -5.60 5.61
CA VAL A 120 -2.36 -6.11 5.73
C VAL A 120 -1.37 -4.99 5.48
N ASP A 121 -0.47 -4.74 6.40
CA ASP A 121 0.58 -3.71 6.28
C ASP A 121 1.76 -4.10 7.18
N ASP A 122 2.96 -3.61 6.87
CA ASP A 122 4.17 -3.82 7.69
C ASP A 122 4.35 -2.73 8.76
N LEU A 123 3.64 -1.61 8.65
CA LEU A 123 3.74 -0.46 9.55
C LEU A 123 2.67 -0.48 10.64
N GLY A 124 3.12 -0.57 11.88
CA GLY A 124 2.22 -0.57 13.05
C GLY A 124 1.30 0.65 13.15
N GLY A 125 1.75 1.82 12.69
CA GLY A 125 0.93 3.03 12.66
C GLY A 125 -0.28 2.90 11.71
N ASN A 126 -0.07 2.31 10.54
CA ASN A 126 -1.13 2.06 9.57
C ASN A 126 -2.12 1.02 10.10
N LEU A 127 -1.61 -0.07 10.69
CA LEU A 127 -2.44 -1.11 11.29
C LEU A 127 -3.30 -0.57 12.43
N LYS A 128 -2.73 0.26 13.30
CA LYS A 128 -3.47 0.88 14.41
C LYS A 128 -4.61 1.76 13.91
N ALA A 129 -4.38 2.58 12.88
CA ALA A 129 -5.41 3.42 12.30
C ALA A 129 -6.55 2.58 11.67
N ALA A 130 -6.21 1.55 10.89
CA ALA A 130 -7.20 0.64 10.32
C ALA A 130 -8.00 -0.10 11.40
N GLN A 131 -7.36 -0.56 12.48
CA GLN A 131 -8.01 -1.24 13.60
C GLN A 131 -9.01 -0.32 14.33
N GLN A 132 -8.69 0.97 14.48
CA GLN A 132 -9.59 1.95 15.08
C GLN A 132 -10.88 2.15 14.28
N LEU A 133 -10.86 1.91 12.98
CA LEU A 133 -12.04 1.91 12.10
C LEU A 133 -12.81 0.58 12.12
N GLY A 134 -12.30 -0.44 12.81
CA GLY A 134 -12.94 -1.74 12.93
C GLY A 134 -12.48 -2.79 11.91
N LEU A 135 -11.43 -2.53 11.12
CA LEU A 135 -10.85 -3.55 10.25
C LEU A 135 -10.11 -4.61 11.09
N THR A 136 -10.16 -5.87 10.63
CA THR A 136 -9.20 -6.87 11.10
C THR A 136 -7.84 -6.55 10.52
N THR A 137 -6.76 -6.63 11.31
CA THR A 137 -5.42 -6.26 10.84
C THR A 137 -4.44 -7.41 10.96
N ILE A 138 -3.56 -7.56 9.98
CA ILE A 138 -2.44 -8.50 9.97
C ILE A 138 -1.16 -7.72 9.75
N LYS A 139 -0.19 -7.86 10.66
CA LYS A 139 1.15 -7.32 10.45
C LYS A 139 1.91 -8.22 9.48
N HIS A 140 2.32 -7.64 8.37
CA HIS A 140 3.16 -8.34 7.40
C HIS A 140 4.62 -8.33 7.85
N GLU A 141 5.19 -9.51 7.99
CA GLU A 141 6.62 -9.72 8.24
C GLU A 141 7.23 -10.72 7.25
N ARG A 142 6.46 -11.71 6.82
CA ARG A 142 6.82 -12.71 5.81
C ARG A 142 5.56 -13.19 5.09
N ALA A 143 5.66 -13.37 3.78
CA ALA A 143 4.54 -13.80 2.94
C ALA A 143 3.86 -15.08 3.45
N GLU A 144 4.63 -16.14 3.70
CA GLU A 144 4.12 -17.44 4.18
C GLU A 144 3.20 -17.31 5.40
N THR A 145 3.62 -16.54 6.41
CA THR A 145 2.82 -16.37 7.64
C THR A 145 1.59 -15.52 7.41
N THR A 146 1.71 -14.48 6.57
CA THR A 146 0.62 -13.59 6.21
C THR A 146 -0.44 -14.32 5.40
N VAL A 147 -0.03 -15.06 4.37
CA VAL A 147 -0.94 -15.85 3.52
C VAL A 147 -1.68 -16.90 4.35
N ARG A 148 -0.99 -17.63 5.24
CA ARG A 148 -1.64 -18.59 6.14
C ARG A 148 -2.70 -17.93 7.04
N ALA A 149 -2.43 -16.73 7.55
CA ALA A 149 -3.40 -15.98 8.35
C ALA A 149 -4.60 -15.52 7.53
N LEU A 150 -4.36 -15.06 6.29
CA LEU A 150 -5.41 -14.67 5.35
C LEU A 150 -6.29 -15.86 4.94
N ASP A 151 -5.70 -17.01 4.62
CA ASP A 151 -6.44 -18.21 4.25
C ASP A 151 -7.44 -18.61 5.34
N ARG A 152 -7.02 -18.59 6.62
CA ARG A 152 -7.90 -18.87 7.77
C ARG A 152 -9.06 -17.88 7.89
N LEU A 153 -8.83 -16.62 7.59
CA LEU A 153 -9.85 -15.59 7.71
C LEU A 153 -10.81 -15.55 6.53
N LEU A 154 -10.32 -15.84 5.34
CA LEU A 154 -11.04 -15.61 4.09
C LEU A 154 -11.65 -16.90 3.52
N LEU A 155 -11.00 -18.04 3.71
CA LEU A 155 -11.40 -19.31 3.09
C LEU A 155 -12.07 -20.27 4.09
N ASP A 156 -11.64 -20.32 5.36
CA ASP A 156 -12.19 -21.25 6.36
C ASP A 156 -13.59 -20.85 6.87
N ARG A 157 -14.05 -19.62 6.57
CA ARG A 157 -15.42 -19.15 6.92
C ARG A 157 -16.50 -19.56 5.90
N ALA A 158 -16.13 -20.22 4.83
CA ALA A 158 -17.05 -20.67 3.77
C ALA A 158 -17.54 -22.10 3.94
N SER A 159 -17.33 -22.71 5.13
CA SER A 159 -17.77 -24.08 5.46
C SER A 159 -18.87 -24.07 6.50
#